data_cf39f46ca96e89bb617ab4ce6abef25f
#
_entry.id   cf39f46ca96e89bb617ab4ce6abef25f
#
_cell.length_a   1.000
_cell.length_b   1.000
_cell.length_c   1.000
_cell.angle_alpha   90.00
_cell.angle_beta   90.00
_cell.angle_gamma   90.00
#
_symmetry.space_group_name_H-M   'P 1'
#
loop_
_entity.id
_entity.type
_entity.pdbx_description
1 polymer ?
#
loop_
_entity_poly.entity_id
_entity_poly.type
_entity_poly.pdbx_seq_one_letter_code
_entity_poly.pdbx_strand_id
1 'polypeptide(L)'
;MGDDKAPGPNGFTVKFFKRAWGIMRPDMLEAIMSFFSSGYLLGQMNATIISLVPKVPHPESPSQFRHISCCNVLYKVITKILANRIKPMLSGLVNKAQATFVDERSIGDNVLLTQELVFQYHLHKRPPRCAMKVDLAKAYDTVEWDFLLIVLHLMNFPLQFCSWIHKCVTTPRYSIKINGQLNGFFPNGRGLRQGDPLSPYLFVLVM
;
A
#
# COMPACT_ATOMS: atom_id res chain seq x y z
N MET A 1 4.56 13.96 -1.19
CA MET A 1 3.20 13.63 -1.66
C MET A 1 2.78 14.67 -2.69
N GLY A 2 2.09 14.25 -3.78
CA GLY A 2 1.61 15.17 -4.82
C GLY A 2 0.44 16.02 -4.32
N ASP A 3 0.36 17.26 -4.82
CA ASP A 3 -0.60 18.27 -4.37
C ASP A 3 -2.04 17.94 -4.78
N ASP A 4 -2.21 17.32 -5.95
CA ASP A 4 -3.51 17.04 -6.58
C ASP A 4 -4.07 15.65 -6.21
N LYS A 5 -3.52 15.00 -5.20
CA LYS A 5 -4.08 13.72 -4.71
C LYS A 5 -5.40 13.95 -3.99
N ALA A 6 -6.35 13.04 -4.23
CA ALA A 6 -7.67 13.08 -3.61
C ALA A 6 -7.57 13.18 -2.07
N PRO A 7 -8.37 14.07 -1.45
CA PRO A 7 -8.43 14.20 0.00
C PRO A 7 -9.06 12.95 0.64
N GLY A 8 -8.83 12.80 1.94
CA GLY A 8 -9.56 11.84 2.77
C GLY A 8 -10.93 12.36 3.21
N PRO A 9 -11.57 11.68 4.19
CA PRO A 9 -12.88 12.07 4.71
C PRO A 9 -12.99 13.50 5.25
N ASN A 10 -11.88 14.07 5.74
CA ASN A 10 -11.84 15.45 6.23
C ASN A 10 -11.87 16.52 5.14
N GLY A 11 -11.77 16.13 3.86
CA GLY A 11 -11.84 17.06 2.71
C GLY A 11 -10.57 17.86 2.42
N PHE A 12 -9.55 17.82 3.28
CA PHE A 12 -8.32 18.61 3.11
C PHE A 12 -7.28 17.88 2.26
N THR A 13 -6.79 18.57 1.23
CA THR A 13 -5.75 18.06 0.32
C THR A 13 -4.33 18.29 0.86
N VAL A 14 -3.34 17.63 0.27
CA VAL A 14 -1.91 17.88 0.57
C VAL A 14 -1.54 19.34 0.31
N LYS A 15 -2.08 19.94 -0.75
CA LYS A 15 -1.87 21.35 -1.10
C LYS A 15 -2.33 22.30 0.00
N PHE A 16 -3.46 22.02 0.64
CA PHE A 16 -3.93 22.79 1.80
C PHE A 16 -2.90 22.76 2.94
N PHE A 17 -2.46 21.58 3.36
CA PHE A 17 -1.49 21.44 4.46
C PHE A 17 -0.15 22.09 4.13
N LYS A 18 0.32 22.04 2.88
CA LYS A 18 1.55 22.73 2.48
C LYS A 18 1.41 24.25 2.57
N ARG A 19 0.27 24.82 2.14
CA ARG A 19 0.03 26.28 2.24
C ARG A 19 -0.19 26.75 3.66
N ALA A 20 -0.88 25.95 4.47
CA ALA A 20 -1.15 26.25 5.88
C ALA A 20 -0.02 25.79 6.82
N TRP A 21 1.14 25.35 6.28
CA TRP A 21 2.19 24.72 7.07
C TRP A 21 2.71 25.59 8.22
N GLY A 22 2.85 26.89 8.00
CA GLY A 22 3.30 27.82 9.04
C GLY A 22 2.39 27.86 10.28
N ILE A 23 1.09 27.58 10.09
CA ILE A 23 0.08 27.58 11.16
C ILE A 23 -0.07 26.17 11.75
N MET A 24 -0.20 25.15 10.90
CA MET A 24 -0.58 23.79 11.30
C MET A 24 0.60 22.91 11.73
N ARG A 25 1.82 23.36 11.51
CA ARG A 25 3.01 22.56 11.82
C ARG A 25 3.08 22.06 13.26
N PRO A 26 2.84 22.87 14.30
CA PRO A 26 2.90 22.40 15.69
C PRO A 26 1.91 21.26 15.95
N ASP A 27 0.65 21.45 15.59
CA ASP A 27 -0.43 20.48 15.83
C ASP A 27 -0.20 19.17 15.07
N MET A 28 0.26 19.27 13.82
CA MET A 28 0.59 18.09 13.03
C MET A 28 1.77 17.30 13.61
N LEU A 29 2.80 17.99 14.08
CA LEU A 29 3.95 17.34 14.72
C LEU A 29 3.53 16.67 16.02
N GLU A 30 2.73 17.34 16.86
CA GLU A 30 2.20 16.79 18.09
C GLU A 30 1.39 15.52 17.83
N ALA A 31 0.45 15.55 16.88
CA ALA A 31 -0.35 14.39 16.50
C ALA A 31 0.47 13.20 16.00
N ILE A 32 1.50 13.47 15.16
CA ILE A 32 2.41 12.43 14.67
C ILE A 32 3.25 11.85 15.80
N MET A 33 3.83 12.70 16.65
CA MET A 33 4.64 12.27 17.80
C MET A 33 3.81 11.47 18.79
N SER A 34 2.57 11.89 19.06
CA SER A 34 1.62 11.16 19.91
C SER A 34 1.37 9.75 19.38
N PHE A 35 1.17 9.58 18.07
CA PHE A 35 1.04 8.24 17.48
C PHE A 35 2.29 7.39 17.71
N PHE A 36 3.49 7.91 17.44
CA PHE A 36 4.72 7.13 17.58
C PHE A 36 5.09 6.82 19.03
N SER A 37 4.65 7.62 20.00
CA SER A 37 4.86 7.37 21.43
C SER A 37 3.85 6.39 22.02
N SER A 38 2.55 6.58 21.73
CA SER A 38 1.45 5.81 22.32
C SER A 38 0.99 4.61 21.49
N GLY A 39 1.26 4.61 20.19
CA GLY A 39 0.68 3.66 19.23
C GLY A 39 -0.82 3.89 18.98
N TYR A 40 -1.41 4.95 19.54
CA TYR A 40 -2.83 5.25 19.38
C TYR A 40 -3.07 6.14 18.16
N LEU A 41 -3.96 5.69 17.29
CA LEU A 41 -4.42 6.45 16.12
C LEU A 41 -5.91 6.72 16.24
N LEU A 42 -6.28 8.00 16.30
CA LEU A 42 -7.68 8.40 16.40
C LEU A 42 -8.47 7.85 15.20
N GLY A 43 -9.61 7.19 15.47
CA GLY A 43 -10.41 6.51 14.43
C GLY A 43 -10.84 7.43 13.29
N GLN A 44 -11.16 8.69 13.57
CA GLN A 44 -11.47 9.69 12.54
C GLN A 44 -10.29 9.97 11.61
N MET A 45 -9.05 9.92 12.11
CA MET A 45 -7.85 10.12 11.30
C MET A 45 -7.56 8.92 10.41
N ASN A 46 -7.95 7.70 10.84
CA ASN A 46 -7.82 6.47 10.07
C ASN A 46 -9.07 6.12 9.25
N ALA A 47 -10.11 6.95 9.27
CA ALA A 47 -11.26 6.80 8.38
C ALA A 47 -10.84 6.96 6.91
N THR A 48 -11.45 6.18 6.04
CA THR A 48 -11.08 6.08 4.63
C THR A 48 -12.32 6.06 3.75
N ILE A 49 -12.32 6.85 2.68
CA ILE A 49 -13.33 6.77 1.64
C ILE A 49 -12.82 5.85 0.53
N ILE A 50 -13.60 4.84 0.19
CA ILE A 50 -13.37 4.02 -1.00
C ILE A 50 -14.05 4.71 -2.19
N SER A 51 -13.23 5.11 -3.17
CA SER A 51 -13.69 5.63 -4.45
C SER A 51 -13.57 4.54 -5.51
N LEU A 52 -14.66 4.31 -6.24
CA LEU A 52 -14.73 3.30 -7.31
C LEU A 52 -14.33 3.94 -8.63
N VAL A 53 -13.22 3.51 -9.21
CA VAL A 53 -12.71 3.98 -10.50
C VAL A 53 -12.89 2.87 -11.54
N PRO A 54 -13.62 3.11 -12.64
CA PRO A 54 -13.83 2.10 -13.67
C PRO A 54 -12.50 1.68 -14.31
N LYS A 55 -12.34 0.38 -14.57
CA LYS A 55 -11.22 -0.22 -15.31
C LYS A 55 -11.47 -0.21 -16.82
N VAL A 56 -12.75 -0.16 -17.22
CA VAL A 56 -13.23 -0.21 -18.59
C VAL A 56 -14.22 0.95 -18.82
N PRO A 57 -14.45 1.39 -20.07
CA PRO A 57 -15.33 2.52 -20.37
C PRO A 57 -16.76 2.33 -19.88
N HIS A 58 -17.31 1.11 -19.97
CA HIS A 58 -18.69 0.77 -19.58
C HIS A 58 -18.68 -0.42 -18.62
N PRO A 59 -18.49 -0.17 -17.30
CA PRO A 59 -18.45 -1.26 -16.32
C PRO A 59 -19.86 -1.79 -16.03
N GLU A 60 -20.04 -3.08 -16.22
CA GLU A 60 -21.31 -3.81 -15.98
C GLU A 60 -21.34 -4.55 -14.64
N SER A 61 -20.17 -4.74 -14.02
CA SER A 61 -20.06 -5.47 -12.75
C SER A 61 -19.11 -4.79 -11.77
N PRO A 62 -19.27 -5.01 -10.45
CA PRO A 62 -18.38 -4.45 -9.42
C PRO A 62 -16.91 -4.84 -9.58
N SER A 63 -16.62 -6.01 -10.19
CA SER A 63 -15.25 -6.47 -10.44
C SER A 63 -14.48 -5.61 -11.46
N GLN A 64 -15.20 -4.84 -12.27
CA GLN A 64 -14.64 -3.92 -13.27
C GLN A 64 -14.28 -2.56 -12.70
N PHE A 65 -14.40 -2.37 -11.40
CA PHE A 65 -13.93 -1.17 -10.71
C PHE A 65 -12.64 -1.45 -9.93
N ARG A 66 -11.78 -0.41 -9.85
CA ARG A 66 -10.69 -0.33 -8.88
C ARG A 66 -11.19 0.45 -7.67
N HIS A 67 -11.03 -0.10 -6.49
CA HIS A 67 -11.33 0.60 -5.25
C HIS A 67 -10.08 1.35 -4.76
N ILE A 68 -10.12 2.66 -4.82
CA ILE A 68 -9.04 3.53 -4.37
C ILE A 68 -9.36 4.06 -2.98
N SER A 69 -8.46 3.83 -2.04
CA SER A 69 -8.58 4.29 -0.66
C SER A 69 -8.12 5.74 -0.52
N CYS A 70 -9.07 6.64 -0.30
CA CYS A 70 -8.82 8.05 -0.03
C CYS A 70 -8.66 8.26 1.47
N CYS A 71 -7.40 8.26 1.94
CA CYS A 71 -7.04 8.44 3.35
C CYS A 71 -6.76 9.91 3.68
N ASN A 72 -6.92 10.29 4.95
CA ASN A 72 -6.55 11.61 5.44
C ASN A 72 -5.05 11.88 5.31
N VAL A 73 -4.66 13.14 5.13
CA VAL A 73 -3.26 13.54 4.92
C VAL A 73 -2.40 13.19 6.12
N LEU A 74 -2.87 13.44 7.35
CA LEU A 74 -2.12 13.08 8.57
C LEU A 74 -1.78 11.58 8.59
N TYR A 75 -2.76 10.73 8.31
CA TYR A 75 -2.53 9.29 8.20
C TYR A 75 -1.47 8.97 7.11
N LYS A 76 -1.61 9.58 5.92
CA LYS A 76 -0.62 9.39 4.83
C LYS A 76 0.79 9.85 5.22
N VAL A 77 0.94 10.85 6.11
CA VAL A 77 2.26 11.27 6.62
C VAL A 77 2.84 10.19 7.52
N ILE A 78 2.05 9.66 8.46
CA ILE A 78 2.49 8.58 9.36
C ILE A 78 2.95 7.37 8.53
N THR A 79 2.12 6.90 7.60
CA THR A 79 2.44 5.72 6.78
C THR A 79 3.60 5.98 5.82
N LYS A 80 3.78 7.22 5.36
CA LYS A 80 4.96 7.59 4.56
C LYS A 80 6.26 7.57 5.38
N ILE A 81 6.21 7.97 6.66
CA ILE A 81 7.36 7.86 7.57
C ILE A 81 7.74 6.39 7.76
N LEU A 82 6.76 5.52 8.03
CA LEU A 82 6.99 4.07 8.15
C LEU A 82 7.55 3.48 6.84
N ALA A 83 6.94 3.81 5.71
CA ALA A 83 7.39 3.38 4.39
C ALA A 83 8.84 3.79 4.08
N ASN A 84 9.22 5.03 4.42
CA ASN A 84 10.58 5.52 4.24
C ASN A 84 11.62 4.80 5.11
N ARG A 85 11.18 4.20 6.24
CA ARG A 85 12.05 3.37 7.09
C ARG A 85 12.21 1.94 6.56
N ILE A 86 11.16 1.39 5.92
CA ILE A 86 11.23 0.06 5.28
C ILE A 86 12.06 0.10 4.01
N LYS A 87 11.85 1.13 3.19
CA LYS A 87 12.38 1.25 1.82
C LYS A 87 13.87 0.91 1.68
N PRO A 88 14.80 1.46 2.47
CA PRO A 88 16.22 1.14 2.36
C PRO A 88 16.58 -0.29 2.75
N MET A 89 15.73 -0.98 3.49
CA MET A 89 15.95 -2.36 3.96
C MET A 89 15.51 -3.40 2.94
N LEU A 90 14.63 -3.05 2.01
CA LEU A 90 14.01 -4.00 1.07
C LEU A 90 15.03 -4.74 0.21
N SER A 91 16.08 -4.08 -0.26
CA SER A 91 17.10 -4.70 -1.11
C SER A 91 17.78 -5.90 -0.46
N GLY A 92 17.90 -5.91 0.87
CA GLY A 92 18.46 -7.00 1.66
C GLY A 92 17.44 -8.04 2.14
N LEU A 93 16.13 -7.68 2.17
CA LEU A 93 15.09 -8.55 2.72
C LEU A 93 14.36 -9.38 1.66
N VAL A 94 14.29 -8.90 0.41
CA VAL A 94 13.49 -9.54 -0.63
C VAL A 94 14.37 -10.15 -1.72
N ASN A 95 13.83 -11.20 -2.38
CA ASN A 95 14.52 -11.89 -3.45
C ASN A 95 15.00 -10.92 -4.54
N LYS A 96 16.19 -11.18 -5.13
CA LYS A 96 16.77 -10.35 -6.20
C LYS A 96 15.88 -10.24 -7.44
N ALA A 97 15.03 -11.21 -7.70
CA ALA A 97 14.08 -11.19 -8.81
C ALA A 97 12.92 -10.20 -8.61
N GLN A 98 12.66 -9.75 -7.37
CA GLN A 98 11.66 -8.75 -7.07
C GLN A 98 12.18 -7.36 -7.43
N ALA A 99 11.69 -6.76 -8.53
CA ALA A 99 12.10 -5.44 -8.99
C ALA A 99 11.15 -4.31 -8.59
N THR A 100 9.86 -4.60 -8.43
CA THR A 100 8.85 -3.57 -8.14
C THR A 100 9.00 -3.02 -6.71
N PHE A 101 9.00 -1.71 -6.56
CA PHE A 101 9.13 -0.97 -5.29
C PHE A 101 10.46 -1.15 -4.53
N VAL A 102 11.47 -1.75 -5.15
CA VAL A 102 12.82 -1.86 -4.60
C VAL A 102 13.73 -0.90 -5.35
N ASP A 103 14.44 -0.03 -4.61
CA ASP A 103 15.37 0.92 -5.23
C ASP A 103 16.49 0.18 -5.98
N GLU A 104 17.00 0.84 -7.02
CA GLU A 104 18.10 0.34 -7.86
C GLU A 104 17.80 -0.93 -8.67
N ARG A 105 16.55 -1.44 -8.62
CA ARG A 105 16.12 -2.58 -9.45
C ARG A 105 15.23 -2.12 -10.58
N SER A 106 15.49 -2.64 -11.77
CA SER A 106 14.73 -2.33 -12.98
C SER A 106 13.81 -3.48 -13.39
N ILE A 107 12.57 -3.16 -13.75
CA ILE A 107 11.68 -4.13 -14.41
C ILE A 107 12.28 -4.57 -15.75
N GLY A 108 13.05 -3.70 -16.42
CA GLY A 108 13.75 -4.01 -17.66
C GLY A 108 14.71 -5.18 -17.52
N ASP A 109 15.43 -5.30 -16.40
CA ASP A 109 16.34 -6.40 -16.14
C ASP A 109 15.61 -7.74 -16.08
N ASN A 110 14.42 -7.77 -15.46
CA ASN A 110 13.58 -8.97 -15.42
C ASN A 110 13.01 -9.32 -16.81
N VAL A 111 12.72 -8.33 -17.65
CA VAL A 111 12.29 -8.57 -19.04
C VAL A 111 13.42 -9.17 -19.83
N LEU A 112 14.65 -8.62 -19.75
CA LEU A 112 15.83 -9.15 -20.43
C LEU A 112 16.14 -10.57 -19.96
N LEU A 113 16.14 -10.82 -18.65
CA LEU A 113 16.32 -12.16 -18.10
C LEU A 113 15.27 -13.14 -18.64
N THR A 114 14.01 -12.73 -18.73
CA THR A 114 12.94 -13.56 -19.28
C THR A 114 13.19 -13.85 -20.76
N GLN A 115 13.62 -12.88 -21.55
CA GLN A 115 13.99 -13.08 -22.96
C GLN A 115 15.11 -14.09 -23.10
N GLU A 116 16.15 -13.99 -22.28
CA GLU A 116 17.26 -14.95 -22.26
C GLU A 116 16.78 -16.37 -21.92
N LEU A 117 15.94 -16.51 -20.88
CA LEU A 117 15.41 -17.80 -20.45
C LEU A 117 14.51 -18.47 -21.49
N VAL A 118 13.74 -17.71 -22.27
CA VAL A 118 12.87 -18.23 -23.32
C VAL A 118 13.55 -18.28 -24.69
N PHE A 119 14.77 -17.74 -24.80
CA PHE A 119 15.52 -17.80 -26.04
C PHE A 119 15.69 -19.23 -26.55
N GLN A 120 15.36 -19.46 -27.80
CA GLN A 120 15.36 -20.80 -28.43
C GLN A 120 14.49 -21.84 -27.71
N TYR A 121 13.43 -21.40 -27.00
CA TYR A 121 12.50 -22.27 -26.28
C TYR A 121 11.89 -23.36 -27.18
N HIS A 122 11.63 -23.07 -28.44
CA HIS A 122 11.05 -23.97 -29.45
C HIS A 122 12.03 -24.97 -30.05
N LEU A 123 13.34 -24.86 -29.79
CA LEU A 123 14.32 -25.79 -30.32
C LEU A 123 14.42 -27.05 -29.46
N HIS A 124 14.08 -28.22 -30.00
CA HIS A 124 14.09 -29.52 -29.35
C HIS A 124 15.45 -30.05 -28.86
N LYS A 125 16.50 -29.23 -28.94
CA LYS A 125 17.88 -29.60 -28.55
C LYS A 125 18.17 -29.55 -27.05
N ARG A 126 17.18 -29.11 -26.21
CA ARG A 126 17.31 -28.96 -24.76
C ARG A 126 16.19 -29.72 -24.05
N PRO A 127 16.35 -30.03 -22.74
CA PRO A 127 15.26 -30.61 -21.95
C PRO A 127 13.99 -29.76 -22.02
N PRO A 128 12.79 -30.36 -21.97
CA PRO A 128 11.54 -29.63 -21.94
C PRO A 128 11.49 -28.61 -20.80
N ARG A 129 11.04 -27.40 -21.13
CA ARG A 129 10.91 -26.29 -20.16
C ARG A 129 9.46 -25.81 -20.17
N CYS A 130 8.99 -25.32 -19.04
CA CYS A 130 7.68 -24.71 -18.92
C CYS A 130 7.83 -23.29 -18.35
N ALA A 131 7.20 -22.31 -18.99
CA ALA A 131 7.04 -20.95 -18.44
C ALA A 131 5.62 -20.82 -17.90
N MET A 132 5.51 -20.47 -16.61
CA MET A 132 4.22 -20.23 -15.95
C MET A 132 4.11 -18.76 -15.57
N LYS A 133 3.06 -18.09 -16.05
CA LYS A 133 2.69 -16.74 -15.61
C LYS A 133 1.60 -16.86 -14.56
N VAL A 134 1.90 -16.40 -13.34
CA VAL A 134 0.95 -16.35 -12.23
C VAL A 134 0.45 -14.92 -12.06
N ASP A 135 -0.87 -14.72 -12.07
CA ASP A 135 -1.52 -13.44 -11.78
C ASP A 135 -2.36 -13.58 -10.50
N LEU A 136 -2.03 -12.77 -9.50
CA LEU A 136 -2.72 -12.81 -8.21
C LEU A 136 -3.98 -11.92 -8.26
N ALA A 137 -5.13 -12.56 -8.23
CA ALA A 137 -6.41 -11.84 -8.16
C ALA A 137 -6.53 -11.08 -6.85
N LYS A 138 -6.84 -9.77 -6.93
CA LYS A 138 -7.05 -8.89 -5.75
C LYS A 138 -5.89 -8.94 -4.74
N ALA A 139 -4.67 -8.95 -5.21
CA ALA A 139 -3.45 -9.18 -4.44
C ALA A 139 -3.38 -8.38 -3.12
N TYR A 140 -3.71 -7.06 -3.14
CA TYR A 140 -3.74 -6.23 -1.95
C TYR A 140 -4.85 -6.62 -0.97
N ASP A 141 -5.99 -7.09 -1.44
CA ASP A 141 -7.17 -7.37 -0.61
C ASP A 141 -7.06 -8.73 0.11
N THR A 142 -6.17 -9.60 -0.34
CA THR A 142 -6.03 -10.96 0.17
C THR A 142 -4.95 -11.11 1.25
N VAL A 143 -4.17 -10.06 1.54
CA VAL A 143 -3.12 -10.10 2.55
C VAL A 143 -3.74 -10.27 3.95
N GLU A 144 -3.45 -11.40 4.59
CA GLU A 144 -3.83 -11.66 5.98
C GLU A 144 -2.91 -10.90 6.94
N TRP A 145 -3.48 -10.19 7.90
CA TRP A 145 -2.69 -9.33 8.80
C TRP A 145 -1.83 -10.13 9.76
N ASP A 146 -2.31 -11.27 10.24
CA ASP A 146 -1.51 -12.15 11.12
C ASP A 146 -0.29 -12.69 10.38
N PHE A 147 -0.46 -13.08 9.11
CA PHE A 147 0.65 -13.50 8.26
C PHE A 147 1.66 -12.35 8.05
N LEU A 148 1.18 -11.15 7.75
CA LEU A 148 2.04 -9.97 7.61
C LEU A 148 2.88 -9.74 8.89
N LEU A 149 2.26 -9.84 10.07
CA LEU A 149 2.97 -9.64 11.33
C LEU A 149 4.01 -10.74 11.58
N ILE A 150 3.68 -12.00 11.28
CA ILE A 150 4.64 -13.11 11.37
C ILE A 150 5.86 -12.85 10.48
N VAL A 151 5.63 -12.42 9.23
CA VAL A 151 6.71 -12.10 8.29
C VAL A 151 7.59 -10.97 8.83
N LEU A 152 7.00 -9.88 9.35
CA LEU A 152 7.77 -8.78 9.93
C LEU A 152 8.62 -9.23 11.14
N HIS A 153 8.07 -10.10 11.99
CA HIS A 153 8.81 -10.69 13.12
C HIS A 153 9.96 -11.58 12.64
N LEU A 154 9.73 -12.44 11.66
CA LEU A 154 10.76 -13.29 11.08
C LEU A 154 11.89 -12.50 10.40
N MET A 155 11.56 -11.32 9.85
CA MET A 155 12.53 -10.39 9.29
C MET A 155 13.20 -9.49 10.34
N ASN A 156 13.01 -9.78 11.64
CA ASN A 156 13.61 -9.07 12.78
C ASN A 156 13.26 -7.58 12.85
N PHE A 157 12.05 -7.17 12.40
CA PHE A 157 11.58 -5.81 12.65
C PHE A 157 11.31 -5.61 14.16
N PRO A 158 11.67 -4.44 14.74
CA PRO A 158 11.41 -4.16 16.15
C PRO A 158 9.91 -4.30 16.50
N LEU A 159 9.60 -4.85 17.67
CA LEU A 159 8.22 -5.08 18.13
C LEU A 159 7.37 -3.81 18.08
N GLN A 160 7.96 -2.68 18.48
CA GLN A 160 7.28 -1.38 18.41
C GLN A 160 6.92 -0.99 16.97
N PHE A 161 7.80 -1.27 16.00
CA PHE A 161 7.54 -1.00 14.59
C PHE A 161 6.43 -1.89 14.05
N CYS A 162 6.42 -3.17 14.38
CA CYS A 162 5.34 -4.11 14.06
C CYS A 162 4.00 -3.66 14.66
N SER A 163 4.00 -3.15 15.90
CA SER A 163 2.82 -2.59 16.55
C SER A 163 2.25 -1.38 15.81
N TRP A 164 3.09 -0.46 15.34
CA TRP A 164 2.63 0.67 14.53
C TRP A 164 2.01 0.24 13.20
N ILE A 165 2.64 -0.71 12.51
CA ILE A 165 2.09 -1.27 11.27
C ILE A 165 0.74 -1.94 11.55
N HIS A 166 0.66 -2.78 12.58
CA HIS A 166 -0.57 -3.44 12.99
C HIS A 166 -1.70 -2.42 13.19
N LYS A 167 -1.47 -1.36 13.97
CA LYS A 167 -2.45 -0.29 14.18
C LYS A 167 -2.86 0.38 12.86
N CYS A 168 -1.92 0.66 11.97
CA CYS A 168 -2.22 1.26 10.68
C CYS A 168 -3.13 0.39 9.80
N VAL A 169 -2.95 -0.93 9.79
CA VAL A 169 -3.69 -1.83 8.89
C VAL A 169 -5.00 -2.34 9.46
N THR A 170 -5.11 -2.51 10.79
CA THR A 170 -6.27 -3.16 11.42
C THR A 170 -7.36 -2.22 11.93
N THR A 171 -7.03 -0.94 12.17
CA THR A 171 -7.98 0.01 12.78
C THR A 171 -8.77 0.90 11.81
N PRO A 172 -8.58 0.87 10.48
CA PRO A 172 -9.35 1.72 9.58
C PRO A 172 -10.83 1.37 9.55
N ARG A 173 -11.64 2.42 9.31
CA ARG A 173 -13.06 2.30 9.00
C ARG A 173 -13.30 2.85 7.60
N TYR A 174 -14.16 2.20 6.84
CA TYR A 174 -14.39 2.47 5.43
C TYR A 174 -15.81 2.94 5.18
N SER A 175 -15.95 3.93 4.31
CA SER A 175 -17.21 4.29 3.67
C SER A 175 -17.02 4.23 2.16
N ILE A 176 -18.02 3.77 1.41
CA ILE A 176 -17.97 3.70 -0.05
C ILE A 176 -18.66 4.94 -0.60
N LYS A 177 -18.03 5.63 -1.54
CA LYS A 177 -18.62 6.76 -2.26
C LYS A 177 -19.31 6.25 -3.53
N ILE A 178 -20.65 6.33 -3.55
CA ILE A 178 -21.49 5.95 -4.69
C ILE A 178 -22.34 7.17 -5.07
N ASN A 179 -22.28 7.60 -6.33
CA ASN A 179 -23.04 8.75 -6.85
C ASN A 179 -22.93 10.02 -5.97
N GLY A 180 -21.72 10.27 -5.44
CA GLY A 180 -21.46 11.43 -4.59
C GLY A 180 -21.79 11.24 -3.11
N GLN A 181 -22.57 10.22 -2.75
CA GLN A 181 -22.96 9.93 -1.37
C GLN A 181 -22.04 8.91 -0.70
N LEU A 182 -21.82 9.08 0.61
CA LEU A 182 -21.08 8.13 1.44
C LEU A 182 -22.03 7.08 2.00
N ASN A 183 -21.69 5.81 1.80
CA ASN A 183 -22.48 4.67 2.26
C ASN A 183 -21.67 3.78 3.18
N GLY A 184 -22.28 3.41 4.30
CA GLY A 184 -21.72 2.53 5.31
C GLY A 184 -20.57 3.18 6.10
N PHE A 185 -20.23 2.53 7.23
CA PHE A 185 -19.02 2.81 8.02
C PHE A 185 -18.61 1.51 8.69
N PHE A 186 -17.78 0.71 8.01
CA PHE A 186 -17.49 -0.67 8.38
C PHE A 186 -15.98 -0.90 8.55
N PRO A 187 -15.58 -1.87 9.39
CA PRO A 187 -14.20 -2.31 9.50
C PRO A 187 -13.83 -3.20 8.31
N ASN A 188 -12.54 -3.41 8.10
CA ASN A 188 -12.01 -4.47 7.24
C ASN A 188 -11.52 -5.64 8.11
N GLY A 189 -11.45 -6.84 7.55
CA GLY A 189 -10.94 -8.04 8.22
C GLY A 189 -9.55 -8.45 7.73
N ARG A 190 -9.09 -7.97 6.56
CA ARG A 190 -7.80 -8.26 5.94
C ARG A 190 -7.48 -7.28 4.83
N GLY A 191 -6.32 -7.39 4.24
CA GLY A 191 -5.91 -6.63 3.06
C GLY A 191 -5.19 -5.32 3.38
N LEU A 192 -4.62 -4.74 2.33
CA LEU A 192 -3.87 -3.49 2.34
C LEU A 192 -4.59 -2.44 1.49
N ARG A 193 -4.52 -1.18 1.89
CA ARG A 193 -5.21 -0.09 1.20
C ARG A 193 -4.53 0.27 -0.12
N GLN A 194 -5.25 0.25 -1.24
CA GLN A 194 -4.80 0.82 -2.50
C GLN A 194 -4.77 2.35 -2.42
N GLY A 195 -3.57 2.94 -2.49
CA GLY A 195 -3.36 4.39 -2.37
C GLY A 195 -2.72 4.84 -1.05
N ASP A 196 -2.50 3.92 -0.11
CA ASP A 196 -1.68 4.16 1.07
C ASP A 196 -0.18 4.08 0.72
N PRO A 197 0.65 5.05 1.14
CA PRO A 197 2.10 5.03 0.91
C PRO A 197 2.84 3.79 1.45
N LEU A 198 2.32 3.14 2.48
CA LEU A 198 2.94 1.99 3.14
C LEU A 198 2.61 0.67 2.44
N SER A 199 1.41 0.53 1.89
CA SER A 199 0.87 -0.71 1.34
C SER A 199 1.76 -1.39 0.29
N PRO A 200 2.38 -0.70 -0.68
CA PRO A 200 3.27 -1.33 -1.65
C PRO A 200 4.45 -2.06 -1.01
N TYR A 201 5.05 -1.47 0.00
CA TYR A 201 6.21 -2.04 0.69
C TYR A 201 5.83 -3.24 1.55
N LEU A 202 4.69 -3.17 2.27
CA LEU A 202 4.16 -4.31 3.02
C LEU A 202 3.81 -5.47 2.09
N PHE A 203 3.24 -5.18 0.93
CA PHE A 203 2.92 -6.20 -0.06
C PHE A 203 4.17 -6.92 -0.58
N VAL A 204 5.23 -6.18 -0.88
CA VAL A 204 6.50 -6.76 -1.34
C VAL A 204 7.16 -7.66 -0.27
N LEU A 205 6.99 -7.34 1.01
CA LEU A 205 7.53 -8.16 2.10
C LEU A 205 6.81 -9.51 2.27
N VAL A 206 5.52 -9.60 1.89
CA VAL A 206 4.72 -10.84 2.04
C VAL A 206 4.68 -11.70 0.77
N MET A 207 5.23 -11.20 -0.35
CA MET A 207 5.37 -11.92 -1.61
C MET A 207 6.62 -12.78 -1.66
#